data_a29df1d3c3d355c9cbcb1dbd9fbc7a14
#
_entry.id   a29df1d3c3d355c9cbcb1dbd9fbc7a14
#
_cell.length_a   1.000
_cell.length_b   1.000
_cell.length_c   1.000
_cell.angle_alpha   90.00
_cell.angle_beta   90.00
_cell.angle_gamma   90.00
#
_symmetry.space_group_name_H-M   'P 1'
#
loop_
_entity.id
_entity.type
_entity.pdbx_description
1 polymer ?
#
loop_
_entity_poly.entity_id
_entity_poly.type
_entity_poly.pdbx_seq_one_letter_code
_entity_poly.pdbx_strand_id
1 'polypeptide(L)'
;MPAELAVGDKAPDFSLPDETGQPVSLKKFRGRQVVLYFYPKDDTPGCTKEACGFRDSMTPILKAGSAVVGVSLDGGESHQRFIAKHQLPFSLLSDEGARVAKAYGVYKEKTMYGRKFWGIERSTFVIDGTGTMKAVFRKVKVDGHVDEVLAVLSAPGK
;
A
#
# COMPACT_ATOMS: atom_id res chain seq x y z
N MET A 1 1.30 14.24 19.01
CA MET A 1 0.90 13.52 17.80
C MET A 1 1.85 13.88 16.67
N PRO A 2 2.41 12.90 15.99
CA PRO A 2 3.21 13.22 14.82
C PRO A 2 2.34 13.87 13.75
N ALA A 3 2.91 14.80 13.02
CA ALA A 3 2.23 15.39 11.87
C ALA A 3 1.99 14.32 10.81
N GLU A 4 0.93 14.46 10.05
CA GLU A 4 0.66 13.55 8.94
C GLU A 4 1.78 13.67 7.88
N LEU A 5 2.13 12.52 7.31
CA LEU A 5 3.11 12.48 6.24
C LEU A 5 2.60 13.23 5.02
N ALA A 6 3.48 13.99 4.40
CA ALA A 6 3.17 14.81 3.24
C ALA A 6 4.20 14.59 2.14
N VAL A 7 3.88 15.06 0.94
CA VAL A 7 4.83 15.06 -0.17
C VAL A 7 6.11 15.77 0.25
N GLY A 8 7.26 15.17 -0.04
CA GLY A 8 8.57 15.70 0.35
C GLY A 8 9.11 15.13 1.65
N ASP A 9 8.27 14.50 2.48
CA ASP A 9 8.74 13.87 3.71
C ASP A 9 9.44 12.55 3.40
N LYS A 10 10.37 12.17 4.26
CA LYS A 10 10.97 10.84 4.18
C LYS A 10 9.93 9.79 4.58
N ALA A 11 9.84 8.72 3.79
CA ALA A 11 8.98 7.61 4.14
C ALA A 11 9.57 6.87 5.34
N PRO A 12 8.77 6.56 6.38
CA PRO A 12 9.24 5.76 7.50
C PRO A 12 9.75 4.40 7.05
N ASP A 13 10.90 3.98 7.55
CA ASP A 13 11.45 2.66 7.27
C ASP A 13 10.56 1.58 7.87
N PHE A 14 10.55 0.42 7.22
CA PHE A 14 9.85 -0.74 7.74
C PHE A 14 10.54 -2.02 7.28
N SER A 15 10.21 -3.10 7.95
CA SER A 15 10.52 -4.45 7.53
C SER A 15 9.35 -5.33 7.95
N LEU A 16 8.64 -5.88 6.99
CA LEU A 16 7.46 -6.70 7.23
C LEU A 16 7.55 -8.00 6.43
N PRO A 17 7.01 -9.11 6.94
CA PRO A 17 6.99 -10.34 6.16
C PRO A 17 6.01 -10.24 5.00
N ASP A 18 6.40 -10.80 3.86
CA ASP A 18 5.49 -10.96 2.73
C ASP A 18 4.64 -12.21 2.92
N GLU A 19 3.89 -12.60 1.88
CA GLU A 19 3.00 -13.77 1.93
C GLU A 19 3.76 -15.09 2.14
N THR A 20 5.06 -15.12 1.89
CA THR A 20 5.90 -16.32 2.10
C THR A 20 6.67 -16.30 3.42
N GLY A 21 6.54 -15.21 4.19
CA GLY A 21 7.27 -15.01 5.43
C GLY A 21 8.64 -14.36 5.26
N GLN A 22 9.04 -14.04 4.03
CA GLN A 22 10.31 -13.36 3.77
C GLN A 22 10.22 -11.88 4.13
N PRO A 23 11.21 -11.32 4.82
CA PRO A 23 11.17 -9.90 5.19
C PRO A 23 11.33 -9.02 3.96
N VAL A 24 10.47 -8.00 3.87
CA VAL A 24 10.55 -6.97 2.83
C VAL A 24 10.71 -5.63 3.54
N SER A 25 11.77 -4.91 3.20
CA SER A 25 12.03 -3.59 3.77
C SER A 25 11.88 -2.51 2.72
N LEU A 26 11.65 -1.28 3.18
CA LEU A 26 11.57 -0.13 2.27
C LEU A 26 12.88 0.04 1.48
N LYS A 27 14.01 -0.24 2.11
CA LYS A 27 15.34 -0.13 1.47
C LYS A 27 15.47 -0.99 0.22
N LYS A 28 14.73 -2.09 0.12
CA LYS A 28 14.74 -2.96 -1.05
C LYS A 28 14.36 -2.21 -2.33
N PHE A 29 13.62 -1.13 -2.21
CA PHE A 29 13.11 -0.38 -3.36
C PHE A 29 13.95 0.86 -3.70
N ARG A 30 15.11 1.04 -3.06
CA ARG A 30 16.02 2.14 -3.40
C ARG A 30 16.39 2.10 -4.88
N GLY A 31 16.35 3.27 -5.52
CA GLY A 31 16.62 3.40 -6.94
C GLY A 31 15.41 3.26 -7.84
N ARG A 32 14.24 2.95 -7.29
CA ARG A 32 13.00 2.89 -8.08
C ARG A 32 11.81 3.34 -7.25
N GLN A 33 10.73 3.70 -7.92
CA GLN A 33 9.51 4.09 -7.24
C GLN A 33 8.79 2.86 -6.67
N VAL A 34 8.08 3.04 -5.57
CA VAL A 34 7.20 2.01 -5.03
C VAL A 34 5.84 2.62 -4.71
N VAL A 35 4.80 1.90 -5.11
CA VAL A 35 3.42 2.19 -4.72
C VAL A 35 3.15 1.33 -3.49
N LEU A 36 3.10 1.96 -2.33
CA LEU A 36 2.82 1.30 -1.06
C LEU A 36 1.39 1.62 -0.68
N TYR A 37 0.49 0.64 -0.80
CA TYR A 37 -0.90 0.90 -0.49
C TYR A 37 -1.35 0.09 0.73
N PHE A 38 -2.05 0.77 1.63
CA PHE A 38 -2.62 0.18 2.83
C PHE A 38 -4.11 -0.05 2.61
N TYR A 39 -4.59 -1.24 2.93
CA TYR A 39 -5.99 -1.60 2.73
C TYR A 39 -6.54 -2.35 3.95
N PRO A 40 -7.87 -2.27 4.20
CA PRO A 40 -8.43 -2.79 5.44
C PRO A 40 -8.37 -4.29 5.62
N LYS A 41 -8.67 -5.09 4.58
CA LYS A 41 -8.78 -6.55 4.76
C LYS A 41 -8.77 -7.29 3.43
N ASP A 42 -8.03 -8.40 3.37
CA ASP A 42 -7.98 -9.28 2.21
C ASP A 42 -9.38 -9.77 1.81
N ASP A 43 -9.57 -9.90 0.52
CA ASP A 43 -10.75 -10.53 -0.10
C ASP A 43 -12.08 -9.87 0.26
N THR A 44 -12.06 -8.59 0.60
CA THR A 44 -13.27 -7.77 0.71
C THR A 44 -13.52 -7.08 -0.64
N PRO A 45 -14.77 -6.68 -0.97
CA PRO A 45 -15.07 -6.16 -2.31
C PRO A 45 -14.21 -4.99 -2.76
N GLY A 46 -14.05 -3.96 -1.92
CA GLY A 46 -13.24 -2.79 -2.27
C GLY A 46 -11.76 -3.12 -2.38
N CYS A 47 -11.24 -3.94 -1.48
CA CYS A 47 -9.83 -4.33 -1.50
C CYS A 47 -9.52 -5.23 -2.69
N THR A 48 -10.45 -6.11 -3.06
CA THR A 48 -10.33 -6.94 -4.25
C THR A 48 -10.29 -6.08 -5.51
N LYS A 49 -11.21 -5.13 -5.63
CA LYS A 49 -11.26 -4.22 -6.78
C LYS A 49 -9.97 -3.40 -6.92
N GLU A 50 -9.46 -2.90 -5.81
CA GLU A 50 -8.20 -2.13 -5.81
C GLU A 50 -7.02 -3.00 -6.24
N ALA A 51 -6.87 -4.19 -5.64
CA ALA A 51 -5.78 -5.11 -5.97
C ALA A 51 -5.83 -5.54 -7.44
N CYS A 52 -7.01 -5.88 -7.94
CA CYS A 52 -7.19 -6.26 -9.34
C CYS A 52 -6.91 -5.09 -10.28
N GLY A 53 -7.24 -3.86 -9.89
CA GLY A 53 -6.91 -2.66 -10.65
C GLY A 53 -5.41 -2.48 -10.80
N PHE A 54 -4.65 -2.64 -9.72
CA PHE A 54 -3.18 -2.61 -9.80
C PHE A 54 -2.65 -3.77 -10.63
N ARG A 55 -3.19 -4.98 -10.45
CA ARG A 55 -2.80 -6.14 -11.25
C ARG A 55 -2.92 -5.85 -12.75
N ASP A 56 -4.06 -5.32 -13.15
CA ASP A 56 -4.36 -5.06 -14.56
C ASP A 56 -3.53 -3.91 -15.12
N SER A 57 -2.90 -3.12 -14.27
CA SER A 57 -2.07 -1.97 -14.66
C SER A 57 -0.57 -2.22 -14.45
N MET A 58 -0.15 -3.47 -14.18
CA MET A 58 1.26 -3.76 -13.91
C MET A 58 2.19 -3.40 -15.05
N THR A 59 1.77 -3.58 -16.31
CA THR A 59 2.62 -3.24 -17.44
C THR A 59 3.05 -1.76 -17.44
N PRO A 60 2.13 -0.79 -17.37
CA PRO A 60 2.57 0.62 -17.28
C PRO A 60 3.31 0.93 -15.98
N ILE A 61 2.96 0.27 -14.88
CA ILE A 61 3.66 0.48 -13.61
C ILE A 61 5.13 0.06 -13.73
N LEU A 62 5.39 -1.11 -14.27
CA LEU A 62 6.75 -1.61 -14.47
C LEU A 62 7.53 -0.74 -15.46
N LYS A 63 6.87 -0.27 -16.53
CA LYS A 63 7.51 0.65 -17.49
C LYS A 63 7.92 1.97 -16.85
N ALA A 64 7.20 2.41 -15.82
CA ALA A 64 7.55 3.61 -15.07
C ALA A 64 8.66 3.37 -14.03
N GLY A 65 9.27 2.19 -14.02
CA GLY A 65 10.32 1.86 -13.06
C GLY A 65 9.79 1.68 -11.63
N SER A 66 8.58 1.19 -11.49
CA SER A 66 7.89 1.15 -10.21
C SER A 66 7.51 -0.26 -9.79
N ALA A 67 7.34 -0.45 -8.48
CA ALA A 67 6.81 -1.67 -7.89
C ALA A 67 5.53 -1.35 -7.13
N VAL A 68 4.72 -2.38 -6.86
CA VAL A 68 3.52 -2.27 -6.04
C VAL A 68 3.65 -3.22 -4.86
N VAL A 69 3.31 -2.74 -3.68
CA VAL A 69 3.28 -3.55 -2.46
C VAL A 69 2.02 -3.17 -1.67
N GLY A 70 1.22 -4.17 -1.32
CA GLY A 70 0.06 -3.94 -0.47
C GLY A 70 0.38 -4.29 0.98
N VAL A 71 -0.27 -3.61 1.92
CA VAL A 71 -0.10 -3.84 3.36
C VAL A 71 -1.46 -3.89 4.04
N SER A 72 -1.70 -4.92 4.83
CA SER A 72 -2.87 -4.99 5.71
C SER A 72 -2.49 -5.64 7.02
N LEU A 73 -3.46 -5.76 7.93
CA LEU A 73 -3.26 -6.43 9.21
C LEU A 73 -3.38 -7.95 9.10
N ASP A 74 -3.74 -8.46 7.92
CA ASP A 74 -3.92 -9.90 7.70
C ASP A 74 -2.60 -10.64 7.73
N GLY A 75 -2.64 -11.93 8.04
CA GLY A 75 -1.46 -12.77 8.08
C GLY A 75 -1.10 -13.37 6.72
N GLY A 76 0.05 -14.08 6.69
CA GLY A 76 0.59 -14.63 5.44
C GLY A 76 -0.34 -15.63 4.74
N GLU A 77 -1.03 -16.49 5.47
CA GLU A 77 -1.95 -17.45 4.87
C GLU A 77 -3.10 -16.75 4.14
N SER A 78 -3.67 -15.70 4.75
CA SER A 78 -4.71 -14.90 4.14
C SER A 78 -4.21 -14.26 2.86
N HIS A 79 -3.01 -13.67 2.90
CA HIS A 79 -2.37 -13.06 1.74
C HIS A 79 -2.14 -14.07 0.62
N GLN A 80 -1.67 -15.28 0.95
CA GLN A 80 -1.44 -16.33 -0.04
C GLN A 80 -2.74 -16.69 -0.77
N ARG A 81 -3.83 -16.85 -0.03
CA ARG A 81 -5.14 -17.16 -0.62
C ARG A 81 -5.63 -16.04 -1.51
N PHE A 82 -5.45 -14.79 -1.08
CA PHE A 82 -5.89 -13.63 -1.84
C PHE A 82 -5.09 -13.49 -3.14
N ILE A 83 -3.77 -13.62 -3.06
CA ILE A 83 -2.89 -13.59 -4.23
C ILE A 83 -3.25 -14.70 -5.22
N ALA A 84 -3.43 -15.93 -4.74
CA ALA A 84 -3.75 -17.07 -5.60
C ALA A 84 -5.11 -16.91 -6.25
N LYS A 85 -6.10 -16.46 -5.49
CA LYS A 85 -7.48 -16.30 -5.99
C LYS A 85 -7.57 -15.28 -7.13
N HIS A 86 -6.81 -14.20 -7.05
CA HIS A 86 -6.88 -13.12 -8.03
C HIS A 86 -5.63 -12.97 -8.88
N GLN A 87 -4.67 -13.89 -8.75
CA GLN A 87 -3.43 -13.90 -9.53
C GLN A 87 -2.70 -12.56 -9.44
N LEU A 88 -2.50 -12.07 -8.20
CA LEU A 88 -1.84 -10.80 -7.97
C LEU A 88 -0.34 -10.94 -8.23
N PRO A 89 0.27 -10.10 -9.07
CA PRO A 89 1.69 -10.20 -9.43
C PRO A 89 2.61 -9.39 -8.52
N PHE A 90 2.16 -9.05 -7.32
CA PHE A 90 2.94 -8.28 -6.36
C PHE A 90 2.74 -8.84 -4.96
N SER A 91 3.64 -8.47 -4.05
CA SER A 91 3.61 -8.98 -2.68
C SER A 91 2.62 -8.24 -1.81
N LEU A 92 2.06 -8.97 -0.84
CA LEU A 92 1.24 -8.40 0.22
C LEU A 92 1.98 -8.61 1.54
N LEU A 93 2.13 -7.54 2.30
CA LEU A 93 2.87 -7.56 3.57
C LEU A 93 1.92 -7.62 4.74
N SER A 94 2.34 -8.32 5.79
CA SER A 94 1.55 -8.50 7.00
C SER A 94 2.05 -7.56 8.09
N ASP A 95 1.20 -6.62 8.49
CA ASP A 95 1.47 -5.68 9.58
C ASP A 95 0.53 -5.99 10.75
N GLU A 96 0.64 -7.21 11.30
CA GLU A 96 -0.32 -7.71 12.29
C GLU A 96 -0.40 -6.85 13.55
N GLY A 97 0.70 -6.25 13.96
CA GLY A 97 0.73 -5.34 15.12
C GLY A 97 0.38 -3.89 14.80
N ALA A 98 0.04 -3.59 13.55
CA ALA A 98 -0.29 -2.24 13.09
C ALA A 98 0.84 -1.21 13.29
N ARG A 99 2.08 -1.66 13.52
CA ARG A 99 3.19 -0.76 13.80
C ARG A 99 3.51 0.14 12.61
N VAL A 100 3.55 -0.41 11.42
CA VAL A 100 3.83 0.36 10.20
C VAL A 100 2.63 1.22 9.83
N ALA A 101 1.42 0.68 9.97
CA ALA A 101 0.20 1.46 9.76
C ALA A 101 0.15 2.70 10.66
N LYS A 102 0.57 2.56 11.91
CA LYS A 102 0.67 3.69 12.84
C LYS A 102 1.73 4.69 12.39
N ALA A 103 2.89 4.21 11.96
CA ALA A 103 3.99 5.09 11.51
C ALA A 103 3.58 5.90 10.28
N TYR A 104 2.75 5.32 9.40
CA TYR A 104 2.26 6.01 8.21
C TYR A 104 0.97 6.81 8.46
N GLY A 105 0.44 6.78 9.68
CA GLY A 105 -0.74 7.54 10.05
C GLY A 105 -2.04 7.03 9.46
N VAL A 106 -2.12 5.72 9.16
CA VAL A 106 -3.30 5.13 8.52
C VAL A 106 -4.08 4.17 9.43
N TYR A 107 -3.64 4.01 10.67
CA TYR A 107 -4.35 3.18 11.64
C TYR A 107 -5.31 4.07 12.42
N LYS A 108 -6.60 3.95 12.17
CA LYS A 108 -7.61 4.89 12.64
C LYS A 108 -8.73 4.19 13.38
N GLU A 109 -9.37 4.91 14.29
CA GLU A 109 -10.62 4.46 14.88
C GLU A 109 -11.73 4.60 13.86
N LYS A 110 -12.50 3.53 13.69
CA LYS A 110 -13.61 3.48 12.74
C LYS A 110 -14.89 3.12 13.50
N THR A 111 -16.03 3.51 12.94
CA THR A 111 -17.34 3.13 13.48
C THR A 111 -18.10 2.36 12.40
N MET A 112 -18.64 1.20 12.77
CA MET A 112 -19.48 0.41 11.88
C MET A 112 -20.59 -0.23 12.71
N TYR A 113 -21.84 -0.01 12.31
CA TYR A 113 -23.02 -0.52 13.04
C TYR A 113 -23.02 -0.12 14.51
N GLY A 114 -22.61 1.12 14.82
CA GLY A 114 -22.56 1.63 16.17
C GLY A 114 -21.38 1.14 17.00
N ARG A 115 -20.52 0.30 16.46
CA ARG A 115 -19.33 -0.21 17.15
C ARG A 115 -18.09 0.52 16.69
N LYS A 116 -17.25 0.87 17.65
CA LYS A 116 -15.93 1.46 17.37
C LYS A 116 -14.88 0.36 17.32
N PHE A 117 -13.98 0.46 16.35
CA PHE A 117 -12.84 -0.45 16.24
C PHE A 117 -11.68 0.27 15.54
N TRP A 118 -10.48 -0.27 15.70
CA TRP A 118 -9.30 0.28 15.05
C TRP A 118 -8.97 -0.53 13.81
N GLY A 119 -8.71 0.15 12.72
CA GLY A 119 -8.37 -0.49 11.46
C GLY A 119 -7.67 0.46 10.51
N ILE A 120 -7.32 -0.06 9.33
CA ILE A 120 -6.61 0.71 8.31
C ILE A 120 -7.59 1.58 7.55
N GLU A 121 -7.28 2.88 7.46
CA GLU A 121 -7.92 3.79 6.53
C GLU A 121 -7.21 3.64 5.19
N ARG A 122 -7.94 3.27 4.14
CA ARG A 122 -7.37 3.02 2.81
C ARG A 122 -6.53 4.20 2.36
N SER A 123 -5.25 3.97 2.11
CA SER A 123 -4.30 5.03 1.76
C SER A 123 -3.23 4.48 0.82
N THR A 124 -2.72 5.33 -0.05
CA THR A 124 -1.64 4.95 -0.95
C THR A 124 -0.54 6.00 -0.89
N PHE A 125 0.69 5.53 -0.80
CA PHE A 125 1.88 6.37 -0.78
C PHE A 125 2.74 5.99 -1.98
N VAL A 126 3.09 6.97 -2.80
CA VAL A 126 4.08 6.77 -3.85
C VAL A 126 5.39 7.31 -3.34
N ILE A 127 6.39 6.43 -3.24
CA ILE A 127 7.69 6.74 -2.69
C ILE A 127 8.71 6.66 -3.81
N ASP A 128 9.53 7.70 -3.96
CA ASP A 128 10.52 7.73 -5.04
C ASP A 128 11.76 6.91 -4.69
N GLY A 129 12.71 6.83 -5.62
CA GLY A 129 13.92 6.01 -5.47
C GLY A 129 14.85 6.45 -4.35
N THR A 130 14.65 7.65 -3.79
CA THR A 130 15.45 8.16 -2.66
C THR A 130 14.77 7.89 -1.31
N GLY A 131 13.56 7.32 -1.32
CA GLY A 131 12.80 7.08 -0.10
C GLY A 131 11.96 8.27 0.35
N THR A 132 11.67 9.19 -0.56
CA THR A 132 10.91 10.41 -0.28
C THR A 132 9.49 10.29 -0.84
N MET A 133 8.50 10.81 -0.12
CA MET A 133 7.11 10.81 -0.54
C MET A 133 6.92 11.65 -1.80
N LYS A 134 6.53 11.01 -2.90
CA LYS A 134 6.19 11.67 -4.16
C LYS A 134 4.71 12.02 -4.20
N ALA A 135 3.85 11.18 -3.64
CA ALA A 135 2.42 11.44 -3.54
C ALA A 135 1.83 10.73 -2.33
N VAL A 136 0.79 11.31 -1.76
CA VAL A 136 0.06 10.78 -0.62
C VAL A 136 -1.43 10.85 -0.93
N PHE A 137 -2.09 9.70 -0.92
CA PHE A 137 -3.54 9.59 -1.12
C PHE A 137 -4.16 9.02 0.15
N ARG A 138 -5.00 9.79 0.81
CA ARG A 138 -5.69 9.37 2.03
C ARG A 138 -7.18 9.20 1.77
N LYS A 139 -7.86 8.37 2.55
CA LYS A 139 -9.29 8.08 2.41
C LYS A 139 -9.64 7.74 0.98
N VAL A 140 -8.89 6.81 0.42
CA VAL A 140 -8.95 6.47 -1.00
C VAL A 140 -10.31 5.89 -1.35
N LYS A 141 -10.88 6.41 -2.43
CA LYS A 141 -12.01 5.79 -3.13
C LYS A 141 -11.42 4.94 -4.24
N VAL A 142 -11.82 3.68 -4.29
CA VAL A 142 -11.22 2.72 -5.22
C VAL A 142 -11.44 3.10 -6.68
N ASP A 143 -12.63 3.60 -7.02
CA ASP A 143 -12.96 3.98 -8.40
C ASP A 143 -12.04 5.11 -8.88
N GLY A 144 -11.33 4.88 -9.97
CA GLY A 144 -10.41 5.85 -10.57
C GLY A 144 -9.06 6.00 -9.86
N HIS A 145 -8.86 5.30 -8.72
CA HIS A 145 -7.64 5.49 -7.94
C HIS A 145 -6.38 5.00 -8.65
N VAL A 146 -6.45 3.85 -9.31
CA VAL A 146 -5.28 3.32 -10.02
C VAL A 146 -4.83 4.30 -11.10
N ASP A 147 -5.76 4.93 -11.80
CA ASP A 147 -5.42 5.93 -12.81
C ASP A 147 -4.74 7.15 -12.19
N GLU A 148 -5.17 7.59 -11.01
CA GLU A 148 -4.50 8.66 -10.27
C GLU A 148 -3.06 8.29 -9.95
N VAL A 149 -2.84 7.05 -9.50
CA VAL A 149 -1.50 6.56 -9.19
C VAL A 149 -0.62 6.51 -10.44
N LEU A 150 -1.16 6.00 -11.55
CA LEU A 150 -0.43 5.93 -12.82
C LEU A 150 0.02 7.32 -13.28
N ALA A 151 -0.82 8.32 -13.12
CA ALA A 151 -0.47 9.70 -13.46
C ALA A 151 0.73 10.20 -12.65
N VAL A 152 0.78 9.86 -11.37
CA VAL A 152 1.91 10.22 -10.50
C VAL A 152 3.18 9.51 -10.93
N LEU A 153 3.09 8.22 -11.23
CA LEU A 153 4.26 7.41 -11.61
C LEU A 153 4.89 7.91 -12.91
N SER A 154 4.08 8.41 -13.83
CA SER A 154 4.54 8.92 -15.13
C SER A 154 5.07 10.33 -15.04
N ALA A 155 4.78 11.06 -13.95
CA ALA A 155 5.24 12.43 -13.78
C ALA A 155 6.74 12.47 -13.46
N PRO A 156 7.48 13.47 -13.98
CA PRO A 156 8.89 13.60 -13.63
C PRO A 156 9.04 13.86 -12.14
N GLY A 157 10.03 13.24 -11.53
CA GLY A 157 10.41 13.51 -10.16
C GLY A 157 11.03 14.90 -10.03
N LYS A 158 10.95 15.45 -8.83
CA LYS A 158 11.66 16.70 -8.52
C LYS A 158 13.03 16.42 -7.95
#